data_ff695786f6d3dc6cd65db2755ebf4767
#
_entry.id   ff695786f6d3dc6cd65db2755ebf4767
#
_cell.length_a   1.000
_cell.length_b   1.000
_cell.length_c   1.000
_cell.angle_alpha   90.00
_cell.angle_beta   90.00
_cell.angle_gamma   90.00
#
_symmetry.space_group_name_H-M   'P 1'
#
loop_
_entity.id
_entity.type
_entity.pdbx_description
1 polymer ?
#
loop_
_entity_poly.entity_id
_entity_poly.type
_entity_poly.pdbx_seq_one_letter_code
_entity_poly.pdbx_strand_id
1 'polypeptide(L)'
;EIAQCLVGSEMCIRDRPLRVEIGPKDMEKGQCCIARRDTGEKTFVPLTELESAVKQLLQDVHDNLYAMAEKNLEDNTFDMTSWEEVKEMAQGKGGFARTKWCGSLECELAMKEKAGVSSRCMPLKQSGTTGKCVCCGKECTTDIYWGVAY
;
A
#
# COMPACT_ATOMS: atom_id res chain seq x y z
N GLU A 1 31.56 7.67 17.21
CA GLU A 1 31.23 7.12 15.84
C GLU A 1 29.78 6.66 15.72
N ILE A 2 29.22 5.97 16.73
CA ILE A 2 27.82 5.52 16.73
C ILE A 2 26.86 6.72 16.77
N ALA A 3 27.21 7.80 17.46
CA ALA A 3 26.40 9.00 17.51
C ALA A 3 26.29 9.73 16.16
N GLN A 4 27.33 9.68 15.33
CA GLN A 4 27.30 10.25 13.98
C GLN A 4 26.38 9.47 13.03
N CYS A 5 26.23 8.16 13.19
CA CYS A 5 25.28 7.36 12.40
C CYS A 5 23.83 7.61 12.81
N LEU A 6 23.59 8.05 14.05
CA LEU A 6 22.24 8.33 14.58
C LEU A 6 21.78 9.76 14.37
N VAL A 7 22.71 10.70 14.22
CA VAL A 7 22.46 12.13 14.05
C VAL A 7 22.90 12.54 12.65
N GLY A 8 21.96 12.65 11.73
CA GLY A 8 22.20 13.25 10.42
C GLY A 8 22.53 12.27 9.28
N SER A 9 22.43 10.95 9.48
CA SER A 9 22.42 10.07 8.30
C SER A 9 21.11 10.28 7.56
N GLU A 10 21.15 10.39 6.23
CA GLU A 10 19.97 10.53 5.38
C GLU A 10 18.94 9.43 5.65
N MET A 11 19.39 8.25 6.07
CA MET A 11 18.53 7.12 6.41
C MET A 11 17.67 7.44 7.64
N CYS A 12 18.23 8.00 8.71
CA CYS A 12 17.48 8.37 9.92
C CYS A 12 16.49 9.51 9.66
N ILE A 13 16.83 10.44 8.76
CA ILE A 13 15.93 11.53 8.35
C ILE A 13 14.76 10.99 7.54
N ARG A 14 14.99 9.97 6.70
CA ARG A 14 13.95 9.34 5.86
C ARG A 14 13.00 8.45 6.65
N ASP A 15 13.45 7.87 7.75
CA ASP A 15 12.62 6.96 8.56
C ASP A 15 11.62 7.66 9.48
N ARG A 16 11.84 8.94 9.79
CA ARG A 16 10.96 9.68 10.71
C ARG A 16 9.78 10.30 9.96
N PRO A 17 8.55 10.17 10.48
CA PRO A 17 7.38 10.76 9.85
C PRO A 17 7.41 12.29 9.83
N LEU A 18 7.94 12.89 10.91
CA LEU A 18 8.08 14.33 11.07
C LEU A 18 9.52 14.67 11.46
N ARG A 19 9.98 15.84 11.01
CA ARG A 19 11.24 16.45 11.41
C ARG A 19 10.99 17.86 11.93
N VAL A 20 11.39 18.12 13.17
CA VAL A 20 11.31 19.45 13.79
C VAL A 20 12.67 20.14 13.66
N GLU A 21 12.68 21.30 13.04
CA GLU A 21 13.85 22.15 12.84
C GLU A 21 13.69 23.42 13.66
N ILE A 22 14.72 23.77 14.43
CA ILE A 22 14.76 25.00 15.23
C ILE A 22 16.11 25.67 14.99
N GLY A 23 16.09 26.86 14.40
CA GLY A 23 17.25 27.71 14.20
C GLY A 23 17.25 28.94 15.11
N PRO A 24 18.34 29.72 15.16
CA PRO A 24 18.40 30.95 15.96
C PRO A 24 17.27 31.94 15.66
N LYS A 25 16.92 32.11 14.39
CA LYS A 25 15.82 32.98 13.96
C LYS A 25 14.44 32.47 14.39
N ASP A 26 14.28 31.16 14.52
CA ASP A 26 13.03 30.53 14.98
C ASP A 26 12.89 30.72 16.49
N MET A 27 13.99 30.59 17.23
CA MET A 27 14.03 30.87 18.67
C MET A 27 13.65 32.33 19.00
N GLU A 28 14.14 33.29 18.22
CA GLU A 28 13.78 34.70 18.37
C GLU A 28 12.29 34.96 18.18
N LYS A 29 11.66 34.19 17.28
CA LYS A 29 10.24 34.29 16.97
C LYS A 29 9.35 33.38 17.84
N GLY A 30 9.94 32.55 18.70
CA GLY A 30 9.20 31.57 19.52
C GLY A 30 8.49 30.50 18.72
N GLN A 31 9.02 30.10 17.58
CA GLN A 31 8.45 29.12 16.66
C GLN A 31 9.41 28.00 16.32
N CYS A 32 8.93 26.96 15.66
CA CYS A 32 9.73 25.92 15.00
C CYS A 32 9.17 25.59 13.62
N CYS A 33 9.99 24.98 12.79
CA CYS A 33 9.57 24.46 11.50
C CYS A 33 9.37 22.94 11.61
N ILE A 34 8.22 22.41 11.19
CA ILE A 34 7.95 20.98 11.11
C ILE A 34 7.86 20.58 9.65
N ALA A 35 8.68 19.62 9.24
CA ALA A 35 8.66 19.05 7.90
C ALA A 35 8.03 17.66 7.93
N ARG A 36 7.06 17.42 7.05
CA ARG A 36 6.41 16.12 6.83
C ARG A 36 7.23 15.30 5.84
N ARG A 37 7.37 14.00 6.09
CA ARG A 37 8.09 13.09 5.19
C ARG A 37 7.28 12.72 3.95
N ASP A 38 5.99 12.51 4.13
CA ASP A 38 5.08 12.01 3.09
C ASP A 38 4.83 13.01 1.96
N THR A 39 4.70 14.30 2.30
CA THR A 39 4.43 15.38 1.33
C THR A 39 5.63 16.28 1.06
N GLY A 40 6.63 16.28 1.95
CA GLY A 40 7.75 17.23 1.94
C GLY A 40 7.37 18.64 2.40
N GLU A 41 6.12 18.85 2.82
CA GLU A 41 5.62 20.14 3.25
C GLU A 41 6.25 20.59 4.56
N LYS A 42 6.51 21.91 4.66
CA LYS A 42 7.06 22.57 5.86
C LYS A 42 6.06 23.55 6.43
N THR A 43 5.77 23.41 7.71
CA THR A 43 4.84 24.27 8.45
C THR A 43 5.55 24.91 9.63
N PHE A 44 5.36 26.24 9.85
CA PHE A 44 5.86 26.94 11.00
C PHE A 44 4.81 26.95 12.11
N VAL A 45 5.21 26.56 13.31
CA VAL A 45 4.30 26.41 14.46
C VAL A 45 4.91 27.10 15.69
N PRO A 46 4.12 27.84 16.48
CA PRO A 46 4.57 28.37 17.76
C PRO A 46 5.05 27.25 18.70
N LEU A 47 6.12 27.48 19.46
CA LEU A 47 6.64 26.48 20.41
C LEU A 47 5.61 26.06 21.46
N THR A 48 4.68 26.94 21.80
CA THR A 48 3.58 26.67 22.75
C THR A 48 2.57 25.66 22.24
N GLU A 49 2.45 25.52 20.91
CA GLU A 49 1.50 24.62 20.23
C GLU A 49 2.17 23.38 19.65
N LEU A 50 3.48 23.23 19.85
CA LEU A 50 4.27 22.15 19.25
C LEU A 50 3.70 20.76 19.52
N GLU A 51 3.29 20.48 20.77
CA GLU A 51 2.79 19.16 21.14
C GLU A 51 1.49 18.81 20.39
N SER A 52 0.55 19.74 20.35
CA SER A 52 -0.72 19.54 19.64
C SER A 52 -0.52 19.42 18.14
N ALA A 53 0.34 20.26 17.57
CA ALA A 53 0.68 20.24 16.16
C ALA A 53 1.36 18.92 15.75
N VAL A 54 2.29 18.41 16.54
CA VAL A 54 2.96 17.13 16.27
C VAL A 54 1.95 15.97 16.31
N LYS A 55 1.06 15.93 17.30
CA LYS A 55 0.02 14.89 17.38
C LYS A 55 -0.89 14.92 16.16
N GLN A 56 -1.34 16.09 15.74
CA GLN A 56 -2.19 16.24 14.56
C GLN A 56 -1.45 15.84 13.29
N LEU A 57 -0.24 16.33 13.07
CA LEU A 57 0.54 16.02 11.87
C LEU A 57 0.92 14.54 11.78
N LEU A 58 1.13 13.84 12.90
CA LEU A 58 1.35 12.39 12.88
C LEU A 58 0.10 11.65 12.41
N GLN A 59 -1.08 12.08 12.85
CA GLN A 59 -2.34 11.51 12.37
C GLN A 59 -2.54 11.80 10.88
N ASP A 60 -2.27 13.03 10.43
CA ASP A 60 -2.38 13.43 9.03
C ASP A 60 -1.43 12.62 8.13
N VAL A 61 -0.20 12.34 8.59
CA VAL A 61 0.75 11.46 7.87
C VAL A 61 0.20 10.04 7.78
N HIS A 62 -0.34 9.51 8.88
CA HIS A 62 -0.94 8.17 8.90
C HIS A 62 -2.09 8.08 7.90
N ASP A 63 -3.02 9.01 7.95
CA ASP A 63 -4.22 9.02 7.10
C ASP A 63 -3.86 9.17 5.61
N ASN A 64 -2.87 10.03 5.30
CA ASN A 64 -2.37 10.20 3.94
C ASN A 64 -1.71 8.91 3.40
N LEU A 65 -0.85 8.27 4.19
CA LEU A 65 -0.20 7.02 3.79
C LEU A 65 -1.23 5.89 3.63
N TYR A 66 -2.24 5.83 4.49
CA TYR A 66 -3.33 4.87 4.39
C TYR A 66 -4.13 5.08 3.09
N ALA A 67 -4.54 6.32 2.83
CA ALA A 67 -5.28 6.67 1.61
C ALA A 67 -4.46 6.37 0.33
N MET A 68 -3.15 6.63 0.35
CA MET A 68 -2.26 6.28 -0.76
C MET A 68 -2.16 4.76 -0.97
N ALA A 69 -2.09 3.98 0.12
CA ALA A 69 -2.01 2.52 0.04
C ALA A 69 -3.35 1.92 -0.46
N GLU A 70 -4.48 2.43 0.03
CA GLU A 70 -5.82 2.03 -0.41
C GLU A 70 -6.01 2.30 -1.91
N LYS A 71 -5.70 3.51 -2.35
CA LYS A 71 -5.73 3.87 -3.76
C LYS A 71 -4.81 3.00 -4.61
N ASN A 72 -3.59 2.75 -4.15
CA ASN A 72 -2.65 1.88 -4.87
C ASN A 72 -3.17 0.45 -4.99
N LEU A 73 -3.86 -0.06 -3.97
CA LEU A 73 -4.49 -1.37 -4.01
C LEU A 73 -5.64 -1.40 -5.03
N GLU A 74 -6.50 -0.37 -5.03
CA GLU A 74 -7.60 -0.24 -5.99
C GLU A 74 -7.09 -0.13 -7.43
N ASP A 75 -6.12 0.75 -7.68
CA ASP A 75 -5.55 1.00 -9.02
C ASP A 75 -4.80 -0.22 -9.59
N ASN A 76 -4.40 -1.17 -8.74
CA ASN A 76 -3.68 -2.39 -9.12
C ASN A 76 -4.49 -3.68 -8.86
N THR A 77 -5.81 -3.57 -8.65
CA THR A 77 -6.71 -4.73 -8.57
C THR A 77 -7.65 -4.72 -9.76
N PHE A 78 -7.66 -5.81 -10.52
CA PHE A 78 -8.41 -5.93 -11.77
C PHE A 78 -9.39 -7.09 -11.71
N ASP A 79 -10.64 -6.86 -12.12
CA ASP A 79 -11.63 -7.92 -12.31
C ASP A 79 -11.37 -8.62 -13.65
N MET A 80 -11.12 -9.92 -13.62
CA MET A 80 -10.79 -10.72 -14.79
C MET A 80 -11.64 -11.95 -14.87
N THR A 81 -11.92 -12.41 -16.07
CA THR A 81 -12.82 -13.54 -16.35
C THR A 81 -12.14 -14.72 -17.03
N SER A 82 -10.95 -14.50 -17.60
CA SER A 82 -10.17 -15.53 -18.27
C SER A 82 -8.75 -15.64 -17.73
N TRP A 83 -8.15 -16.81 -17.87
CA TRP A 83 -6.77 -17.03 -17.43
C TRP A 83 -5.76 -16.34 -18.35
N GLU A 84 -6.13 -16.05 -19.60
CA GLU A 84 -5.34 -15.29 -20.56
C GLU A 84 -5.14 -13.85 -20.09
N GLU A 85 -6.22 -13.19 -19.66
CA GLU A 85 -6.17 -11.83 -19.09
C GLU A 85 -5.27 -11.78 -17.83
N VAL A 86 -5.40 -12.80 -16.96
CA VAL A 86 -4.55 -12.91 -15.76
C VAL A 86 -3.09 -13.07 -16.14
N LYS A 87 -2.78 -13.83 -17.19
CA LYS A 87 -1.42 -14.02 -17.69
C LYS A 87 -0.85 -12.73 -18.27
N GLU A 88 -1.61 -11.99 -19.06
CA GLU A 88 -1.19 -10.70 -19.60
C GLU A 88 -0.88 -9.70 -18.49
N MET A 89 -1.76 -9.61 -17.47
CA MET A 89 -1.51 -8.78 -16.29
C MET A 89 -0.22 -9.19 -15.57
N ALA A 90 0.00 -10.50 -15.36
CA ALA A 90 1.16 -11.04 -14.66
C ALA A 90 2.48 -10.77 -15.40
N GLN A 91 2.46 -10.79 -16.73
CA GLN A 91 3.63 -10.53 -17.58
C GLN A 91 3.88 -9.05 -17.86
N GLY A 92 2.86 -8.22 -17.66
CA GLY A 92 2.89 -6.79 -17.94
C GLY A 92 3.05 -5.93 -16.69
N LYS A 93 2.00 -5.20 -16.37
CA LYS A 93 1.99 -4.20 -15.28
C LYS A 93 2.10 -4.82 -13.87
N GLY A 94 1.73 -6.08 -13.73
CA GLY A 94 1.58 -6.73 -12.43
C GLY A 94 0.30 -6.28 -11.72
N GLY A 95 0.16 -6.65 -10.43
CA GLY A 95 -1.00 -6.33 -9.62
C GLY A 95 -1.72 -7.58 -9.13
N PHE A 96 -3.02 -7.40 -8.80
CA PHE A 96 -3.90 -8.46 -8.34
C PHE A 96 -5.05 -8.69 -9.33
N ALA A 97 -5.25 -9.94 -9.73
CA ALA A 97 -6.43 -10.33 -10.48
C ALA A 97 -7.49 -10.86 -9.51
N ARG A 98 -8.66 -10.25 -9.49
CA ARG A 98 -9.84 -10.76 -8.77
C ARG A 98 -10.68 -11.57 -9.74
N THR A 99 -10.93 -12.84 -9.44
CA THR A 99 -11.64 -13.75 -10.32
C THR A 99 -12.58 -14.67 -9.55
N LYS A 100 -13.42 -15.43 -10.27
CA LYS A 100 -14.19 -16.54 -9.72
C LYS A 100 -13.36 -17.82 -9.73
N TRP A 101 -13.50 -18.63 -8.66
CA TRP A 101 -12.79 -19.88 -8.46
C TRP A 101 -13.70 -20.97 -7.91
N CYS A 102 -13.54 -22.20 -8.43
CA CYS A 102 -14.38 -23.34 -8.07
C CYS A 102 -13.96 -24.08 -6.78
N GLY A 103 -12.90 -23.64 -6.12
CA GLY A 103 -12.37 -24.28 -4.89
C GLY A 103 -11.47 -25.50 -5.14
N SER A 104 -11.19 -25.88 -6.40
CA SER A 104 -10.36 -27.04 -6.70
C SER A 104 -8.87 -26.70 -6.66
N LEU A 105 -8.08 -27.53 -5.95
CA LEU A 105 -6.61 -27.46 -5.94
C LEU A 105 -6.02 -27.64 -7.35
N GLU A 106 -6.64 -28.49 -8.18
CA GLU A 106 -6.19 -28.70 -9.57
C GLU A 106 -6.24 -27.40 -10.38
N CYS A 107 -7.31 -26.61 -10.20
CA CYS A 107 -7.42 -25.30 -10.86
C CYS A 107 -6.40 -24.30 -10.33
N GLU A 108 -6.07 -24.34 -9.05
CA GLU A 108 -5.04 -23.48 -8.45
C GLU A 108 -3.65 -23.80 -9.01
N LEU A 109 -3.29 -25.08 -9.06
CA LEU A 109 -2.03 -25.53 -9.66
C LEU A 109 -1.96 -25.20 -11.17
N ALA A 110 -3.05 -25.38 -11.89
CA ALA A 110 -3.13 -25.05 -13.31
C ALA A 110 -2.96 -23.53 -13.56
N MET A 111 -3.45 -22.67 -12.69
CA MET A 111 -3.22 -21.23 -12.79
C MET A 111 -1.75 -20.85 -12.61
N LYS A 112 -1.03 -21.55 -11.73
CA LYS A 112 0.41 -21.38 -11.56
C LYS A 112 1.17 -21.75 -12.81
N GLU A 113 0.81 -22.86 -13.46
CA GLU A 113 1.45 -23.35 -14.69
C GLU A 113 1.11 -22.48 -15.92
N LYS A 114 -0.17 -22.12 -16.10
CA LYS A 114 -0.65 -21.40 -17.28
C LYS A 114 -0.34 -19.90 -17.24
N ALA A 115 -0.57 -19.27 -16.10
CA ALA A 115 -0.49 -17.82 -15.94
C ALA A 115 0.68 -17.32 -15.07
N GLY A 116 1.41 -18.22 -14.40
CA GLY A 116 2.54 -17.83 -13.54
C GLY A 116 2.12 -17.11 -12.25
N VAL A 117 0.88 -17.28 -11.83
CA VAL A 117 0.32 -16.64 -10.63
C VAL A 117 0.01 -17.66 -9.55
N SER A 118 -0.02 -17.20 -8.30
CA SER A 118 -0.50 -18.00 -7.17
C SER A 118 -1.68 -17.32 -6.50
N SER A 119 -2.52 -18.12 -5.84
CA SER A 119 -3.58 -17.61 -4.97
C SER A 119 -2.99 -16.77 -3.82
N ARG A 120 -3.62 -15.65 -3.50
CA ARG A 120 -3.19 -14.76 -2.42
C ARG A 120 -4.13 -14.81 -1.24
N CYS A 121 -5.39 -14.54 -1.48
CA CYS A 121 -6.43 -14.63 -0.47
C CYS A 121 -7.81 -14.75 -1.10
N MET A 122 -8.75 -15.22 -0.31
CA MET A 122 -10.18 -15.08 -0.55
C MET A 122 -10.68 -13.92 0.31
N PRO A 123 -11.34 -12.90 -0.28
CA PRO A 123 -11.84 -11.77 0.50
C PRO A 123 -12.88 -12.26 1.53
N LEU A 124 -12.85 -11.67 2.73
CA LEU A 124 -13.84 -11.98 3.78
C LEU A 124 -15.27 -11.63 3.33
N LYS A 125 -15.40 -10.50 2.61
CA LYS A 125 -16.65 -10.15 1.93
C LYS A 125 -16.60 -10.70 0.52
N GLN A 126 -17.36 -11.77 0.28
CA GLN A 126 -17.58 -12.31 -1.05
C GLN A 126 -18.65 -11.49 -1.78
N SER A 127 -18.53 -11.35 -3.10
CA SER A 127 -19.51 -10.60 -3.90
C SER A 127 -20.91 -11.23 -3.90
N GLY A 128 -20.99 -12.55 -3.62
CA GLY A 128 -22.25 -13.31 -3.65
C GLY A 128 -22.79 -13.55 -5.07
N THR A 129 -22.08 -13.07 -6.10
CA THR A 129 -22.47 -13.28 -7.49
C THR A 129 -21.98 -14.61 -8.00
N THR A 130 -22.76 -15.24 -8.87
CA THR A 130 -22.35 -16.44 -9.61
C THR A 130 -21.54 -16.05 -10.83
N GLY A 131 -20.49 -16.80 -11.11
CA GLY A 131 -19.66 -16.63 -12.30
C GLY A 131 -18.96 -17.93 -12.68
N LYS A 132 -18.11 -17.88 -13.68
CA LYS A 132 -17.35 -19.03 -14.15
C LYS A 132 -15.94 -19.04 -13.57
N CYS A 133 -15.50 -20.22 -13.12
CA CYS A 133 -14.12 -20.41 -12.67
C CYS A 133 -13.15 -20.01 -13.78
N VAL A 134 -12.20 -19.13 -13.47
CA VAL A 134 -11.20 -18.59 -14.40
C VAL A 134 -10.37 -19.68 -15.09
N CYS A 135 -10.21 -20.85 -14.47
CA CYS A 135 -9.41 -21.96 -15.00
C CYS A 135 -10.23 -23.00 -15.77
N CYS A 136 -11.31 -23.53 -15.17
CA CYS A 136 -12.07 -24.69 -15.72
C CYS A 136 -13.45 -24.34 -16.26
N GLY A 137 -13.93 -23.10 -16.10
CA GLY A 137 -15.25 -22.66 -16.59
C GLY A 137 -16.45 -23.15 -15.80
N LYS A 138 -16.29 -23.92 -14.71
CA LYS A 138 -17.40 -24.36 -13.85
C LYS A 138 -18.05 -23.16 -13.16
N GLU A 139 -19.37 -23.21 -13.01
CA GLU A 139 -20.09 -22.22 -12.20
C GLU A 139 -19.64 -22.25 -10.75
N CYS A 140 -19.37 -21.08 -10.18
CA CYS A 140 -18.93 -20.90 -8.81
C CYS A 140 -19.26 -19.50 -8.30
N THR A 141 -19.21 -19.32 -6.98
CA THR A 141 -19.55 -18.07 -6.31
C THR A 141 -18.35 -17.46 -5.55
N THR A 142 -17.26 -18.21 -5.39
CA THR A 142 -16.12 -17.82 -4.59
C THR A 142 -15.23 -16.85 -5.35
N ASP A 143 -15.01 -15.67 -4.76
CA ASP A 143 -14.02 -14.70 -5.22
C ASP A 143 -12.64 -15.02 -4.64
N ILE A 144 -11.62 -14.90 -5.47
CA ILE A 144 -10.21 -15.12 -5.10
C ILE A 144 -9.32 -14.08 -5.76
N TYR A 145 -8.22 -13.72 -5.08
CA TYR A 145 -7.17 -12.88 -5.63
C TYR A 145 -5.95 -13.69 -6.04
N TRP A 146 -5.45 -13.40 -7.24
CA TRP A 146 -4.22 -13.96 -7.79
C TRP A 146 -3.16 -12.88 -7.90
N GLY A 147 -1.89 -13.28 -7.76
CA GLY A 147 -0.76 -12.39 -7.98
C GLY A 147 0.51 -13.17 -8.27
N VAL A 148 1.50 -12.49 -8.84
CA VAL A 148 2.81 -13.06 -9.12
C VAL A 148 3.53 -13.32 -7.80
N ALA A 149 4.08 -14.52 -7.62
CA ALA A 149 4.96 -14.85 -6.48
C ALA A 149 6.39 -14.34 -6.78
N TYR A 150 7.05 -13.81 -5.76
CA TYR A 150 8.48 -13.48 -5.80
C TYR A 150 9.31 -14.73 -5.60
#